data_4ec7f041fac990dba118b31bfdc62923
#
_entry.id   4ec7f041fac990dba118b31bfdc62923
#
_cell.length_a   1.000
_cell.length_b   1.000
_cell.length_c   1.000
_cell.angle_alpha   90.00
_cell.angle_beta   90.00
_cell.angle_gamma   90.00
#
_symmetry.space_group_name_H-M   'P 1'
#
loop_
_entity.id
_entity.type
_entity.pdbx_description
1 polymer ?
#
loop_
_entity_poly.entity_id
_entity_poly.type
_entity_poly.pdbx_seq_one_letter_code
_entity_poly.pdbx_strand_id
1 'polypeptide(L)'
;MSSVAGAPIAYLLGDVADNSPIQVPEGVSLVNVGADLWEENFSPWCAPRVFAKGPNFGDGAQKTLDTLINQVIPWAESELTESPAYRVLVGYSLAGLFSLWTGVSQQVACGCQPGTATTPQLSGPGAPYVDASVATFQRIGAVSGSFWFPGLLDYVDQQLRGGVVGLTHAYLSLGDREARTPNPQIMHVRENAELLASRLESAGITSMFELNRGNHFQNVEGRIQKALDWLVK
;
A
#
# COMPACT_ATOMS: atom_id res chain seq x y z
N MET A 1 -10.99 30.54 -6.34
CA MET A 1 -11.80 30.02 -5.21
C MET A 1 -11.11 28.71 -4.81
N SER A 2 -10.54 28.63 -3.60
CA SER A 2 -10.03 27.37 -3.09
C SER A 2 -11.22 26.47 -2.80
N SER A 3 -11.37 25.38 -3.55
CA SER A 3 -12.32 24.33 -3.18
C SER A 3 -11.87 23.76 -1.82
N VAL A 4 -12.72 23.76 -0.84
CA VAL A 4 -12.47 23.02 0.41
C VAL A 4 -12.44 21.55 0.02
N ALA A 5 -11.30 20.90 0.19
CA ALA A 5 -11.19 19.47 -0.14
C ALA A 5 -12.13 18.67 0.79
N GLY A 6 -12.79 17.65 0.25
CA GLY A 6 -13.66 16.76 1.02
C GLY A 6 -12.89 15.96 2.08
N ALA A 7 -13.61 15.21 2.90
CA ALA A 7 -13.02 14.34 3.90
C ALA A 7 -12.08 13.30 3.27
N PRO A 8 -11.01 12.86 3.95
CA PRO A 8 -10.16 11.80 3.45
C PRO A 8 -10.88 10.45 3.39
N ILE A 9 -10.45 9.59 2.48
CA ILE A 9 -10.97 8.23 2.35
C ILE A 9 -9.84 7.20 2.53
N ALA A 10 -10.09 6.17 3.34
CA ALA A 10 -9.17 5.09 3.60
C ALA A 10 -9.68 3.78 3.00
N TYR A 11 -8.82 3.11 2.24
CA TYR A 11 -9.05 1.78 1.67
C TYR A 11 -8.25 0.77 2.50
N LEU A 12 -8.95 -0.12 3.18
CA LEU A 12 -8.36 -1.17 4.00
C LEU A 12 -8.41 -2.49 3.25
N LEU A 13 -7.24 -3.03 2.95
CA LEU A 13 -7.07 -4.27 2.19
C LEU A 13 -7.08 -5.49 3.11
N GLY A 14 -7.88 -6.48 2.76
CA GLY A 14 -8.02 -7.75 3.44
C GLY A 14 -9.38 -7.95 4.08
N ASP A 15 -9.65 -9.17 4.49
CA ASP A 15 -10.91 -9.53 5.14
C ASP A 15 -10.93 -9.00 6.57
N VAL A 16 -11.45 -7.79 6.72
CA VAL A 16 -11.79 -7.25 8.03
C VAL A 16 -13.23 -7.71 8.32
N ALA A 17 -13.38 -8.56 9.33
CA ALA A 17 -14.71 -9.06 9.73
C ALA A 17 -15.67 -7.90 10.01
N ASP A 18 -16.95 -8.06 9.64
CA ASP A 18 -17.99 -7.06 9.88
C ASP A 18 -18.10 -6.61 11.36
N ASN A 19 -17.62 -7.43 12.29
CA ASN A 19 -17.55 -7.12 13.72
C ASN A 19 -16.14 -6.71 14.18
N SER A 20 -15.29 -6.24 13.26
CA SER A 20 -13.95 -5.77 13.61
C SER A 20 -14.02 -4.62 14.61
N PRO A 21 -13.16 -4.60 15.64
CA PRO A 21 -13.08 -3.49 16.60
C PRO A 21 -12.42 -2.23 16.01
N ILE A 22 -12.09 -2.22 14.72
CA ILE A 22 -11.52 -1.05 14.05
C ILE A 22 -12.55 0.07 14.04
N GLN A 23 -12.19 1.19 14.66
CA GLN A 23 -13.00 2.39 14.69
C GLN A 23 -12.61 3.30 13.53
N VAL A 24 -13.60 3.72 12.76
CA VAL A 24 -13.37 4.72 11.70
C VAL A 24 -13.07 6.06 12.37
N PRO A 25 -11.90 6.68 12.11
CA PRO A 25 -11.61 8.00 12.67
C PRO A 25 -12.66 9.02 12.23
N GLU A 26 -12.94 10.00 13.10
CA GLU A 26 -13.92 11.05 12.81
C GLU A 26 -13.55 11.81 11.53
N GLY A 27 -14.52 12.03 10.66
CA GLY A 27 -14.33 12.73 9.40
C GLY A 27 -13.59 11.93 8.33
N VAL A 28 -13.48 10.60 8.46
CA VAL A 28 -12.86 9.71 7.48
C VAL A 28 -13.90 8.74 6.93
N SER A 29 -13.89 8.50 5.63
CA SER A 29 -14.63 7.36 5.03
C SER A 29 -13.72 6.13 4.98
N LEU A 30 -14.24 4.95 5.36
CA LEU A 30 -13.50 3.69 5.31
C LEU A 30 -14.15 2.72 4.34
N VAL A 31 -13.35 2.18 3.42
CA VAL A 31 -13.75 1.15 2.45
C VAL A 31 -12.95 -0.12 2.71
N ASN A 32 -13.63 -1.22 3.00
CA ASN A 32 -13.00 -2.53 3.10
C ASN A 32 -12.93 -3.21 1.73
N VAL A 33 -11.75 -3.69 1.37
CA VAL A 33 -11.50 -4.35 0.08
C VAL A 33 -10.98 -5.76 0.34
N GLY A 34 -11.84 -6.76 0.15
CA GLY A 34 -11.49 -8.17 0.27
C GLY A 34 -10.65 -8.67 -0.92
N ALA A 35 -9.97 -9.81 -0.74
CA ALA A 35 -9.23 -10.49 -1.80
C ALA A 35 -9.31 -12.00 -1.63
N ASP A 36 -9.71 -12.71 -2.71
CA ASP A 36 -9.90 -14.18 -2.68
C ASP A 36 -8.58 -14.95 -2.81
N LEU A 37 -7.63 -14.45 -3.58
CA LEU A 37 -6.34 -15.09 -3.88
C LEU A 37 -5.20 -14.26 -3.27
N TRP A 38 -4.95 -14.42 -1.98
CA TRP A 38 -4.05 -13.58 -1.19
C TRP A 38 -2.64 -13.48 -1.75
N GLU A 39 -1.99 -14.65 -1.99
CA GLU A 39 -0.62 -14.72 -2.49
C GLU A 39 -0.50 -14.28 -3.96
N GLU A 40 -1.56 -14.38 -4.73
CA GLU A 40 -1.62 -13.91 -6.10
C GLU A 40 -1.85 -12.40 -6.14
N ASN A 41 -2.92 -11.94 -5.49
CA ASN A 41 -3.42 -10.57 -5.64
C ASN A 41 -2.50 -9.50 -5.05
N PHE A 42 -1.71 -9.82 -4.03
CA PHE A 42 -0.87 -8.84 -3.34
C PHE A 42 0.62 -8.98 -3.59
N SER A 43 1.04 -9.91 -4.43
CA SER A 43 2.46 -10.09 -4.79
C SER A 43 2.82 -9.30 -6.03
N PRO A 44 3.85 -8.43 -5.95
CA PRO A 44 4.27 -7.59 -7.10
C PRO A 44 4.90 -8.39 -8.25
N TRP A 45 5.49 -9.54 -7.95
CA TRP A 45 6.13 -10.46 -8.89
C TRP A 45 6.16 -11.87 -8.31
N CYS A 46 6.34 -12.86 -9.18
CA CYS A 46 6.46 -14.25 -8.78
C CYS A 46 7.65 -14.47 -7.83
N ALA A 47 7.40 -15.19 -6.74
CA ALA A 47 8.44 -15.60 -5.79
C ALA A 47 8.16 -16.99 -5.22
N PRO A 48 9.21 -17.74 -4.83
CA PRO A 48 9.02 -19.01 -4.15
C PRO A 48 8.30 -18.83 -2.80
N ARG A 49 7.48 -19.81 -2.44
CA ARG A 49 6.86 -19.87 -1.10
C ARG A 49 7.91 -19.86 0.01
N VAL A 50 7.58 -19.20 1.09
CA VAL A 50 8.43 -19.20 2.32
C VAL A 50 7.90 -20.12 3.40
N PHE A 51 6.65 -20.57 3.29
CA PHE A 51 6.02 -21.53 4.19
C PHE A 51 5.86 -22.88 3.52
N ALA A 52 6.21 -23.95 4.22
CA ALA A 52 6.24 -25.30 3.65
C ALA A 52 4.90 -25.76 3.04
N LYS A 53 3.77 -25.28 3.56
CA LYS A 53 2.42 -25.65 3.10
C LYS A 53 1.73 -24.57 2.27
N GLY A 54 2.35 -23.40 2.04
CA GLY A 54 1.77 -22.33 1.25
C GLY A 54 1.97 -22.53 -0.26
N PRO A 55 1.21 -21.84 -1.12
CA PRO A 55 1.49 -21.72 -2.54
C PRO A 55 2.75 -20.88 -2.78
N ASN A 56 3.22 -20.84 -4.02
CA ASN A 56 4.16 -19.81 -4.46
C ASN A 56 3.43 -18.47 -4.54
N PHE A 57 4.16 -17.37 -4.47
CA PHE A 57 3.64 -16.03 -4.70
C PHE A 57 3.48 -15.78 -6.20
N GLY A 58 2.38 -15.13 -6.56
CA GLY A 58 2.09 -14.75 -7.94
C GLY A 58 2.64 -13.38 -8.32
N ASP A 59 2.03 -12.75 -9.32
CA ASP A 59 2.38 -11.43 -9.83
C ASP A 59 1.15 -10.53 -10.09
N GLY A 60 0.05 -10.83 -9.39
CA GLY A 60 -1.26 -10.20 -9.60
C GLY A 60 -1.40 -8.79 -9.03
N ALA A 61 -0.39 -8.24 -8.34
CA ALA A 61 -0.49 -6.92 -7.71
C ALA A 61 -0.86 -5.80 -8.70
N GLN A 62 -0.33 -5.81 -9.92
CA GLN A 62 -0.70 -4.82 -10.93
C GLN A 62 -2.18 -4.92 -11.30
N LYS A 63 -2.71 -6.12 -11.49
CA LYS A 63 -4.13 -6.34 -11.77
C LYS A 63 -5.02 -5.88 -10.60
N THR A 64 -4.59 -6.11 -9.36
CA THR A 64 -5.28 -5.64 -8.16
C THR A 64 -5.29 -4.12 -8.11
N LEU A 65 -4.17 -3.47 -8.39
CA LEU A 65 -4.08 -2.01 -8.46
C LEU A 65 -4.98 -1.44 -9.56
N ASP A 66 -5.00 -2.05 -10.74
CA ASP A 66 -5.87 -1.65 -11.85
C ASP A 66 -7.35 -1.78 -11.47
N THR A 67 -7.72 -2.83 -10.73
CA THR A 67 -9.07 -3.02 -10.20
C THR A 67 -9.43 -1.95 -9.18
N LEU A 68 -8.52 -1.62 -8.26
CA LEU A 68 -8.71 -0.54 -7.29
C LEU A 68 -8.95 0.80 -8.00
N ILE A 69 -8.11 1.15 -8.97
CA ILE A 69 -8.18 2.44 -9.67
C ILE A 69 -9.43 2.54 -10.56
N ASN A 70 -9.74 1.48 -11.30
CA ASN A 70 -10.76 1.57 -12.37
C ASN A 70 -12.16 1.13 -11.91
N GLN A 71 -12.29 0.45 -10.77
CA GLN A 71 -13.57 -0.07 -10.31
C GLN A 71 -13.88 0.33 -8.87
N VAL A 72 -13.01 0.02 -7.90
CA VAL A 72 -13.29 0.21 -6.48
C VAL A 72 -13.35 1.69 -6.12
N ILE A 73 -12.35 2.48 -6.51
CA ILE A 73 -12.30 3.93 -6.23
C ILE A 73 -13.51 4.65 -6.86
N PRO A 74 -13.82 4.50 -8.17
CA PRO A 74 -14.98 5.13 -8.77
C PRO A 74 -16.29 4.74 -8.10
N TRP A 75 -16.44 3.46 -7.73
CA TRP A 75 -17.63 2.99 -7.02
C TRP A 75 -17.73 3.59 -5.61
N ALA A 76 -16.66 3.53 -4.83
CA ALA A 76 -16.64 4.02 -3.44
C ALA A 76 -16.83 5.54 -3.34
N GLU A 77 -16.37 6.28 -4.34
CA GLU A 77 -16.42 7.74 -4.37
C GLU A 77 -17.63 8.30 -5.13
N SER A 78 -18.46 7.43 -5.74
CA SER A 78 -19.64 7.85 -6.53
C SER A 78 -20.67 8.63 -5.71
N GLU A 79 -20.79 8.35 -4.43
CA GLU A 79 -21.74 8.99 -3.51
C GLU A 79 -21.15 10.21 -2.78
N LEU A 80 -19.87 10.53 -2.99
CA LEU A 80 -19.25 11.67 -2.37
C LEU A 80 -19.65 12.95 -3.11
N THR A 81 -20.05 13.97 -2.34
CA THR A 81 -20.40 15.30 -2.89
C THR A 81 -19.17 16.09 -3.33
N GLU A 82 -18.01 15.77 -2.79
CA GLU A 82 -16.73 16.43 -3.05
C GLU A 82 -15.62 15.38 -3.19
N SER A 83 -14.62 15.66 -4.01
CA SER A 83 -13.43 14.78 -4.10
C SER A 83 -12.72 14.70 -2.76
N PRO A 84 -12.22 13.52 -2.36
CA PRO A 84 -11.50 13.37 -1.11
C PRO A 84 -10.23 14.24 -1.08
N ALA A 85 -9.88 14.76 0.10
CA ALA A 85 -8.66 15.53 0.30
C ALA A 85 -7.41 14.72 -0.06
N TYR A 86 -7.42 13.46 0.31
CA TYR A 86 -6.41 12.46 -0.02
C TYR A 86 -6.97 11.05 0.19
N ARG A 87 -6.31 10.09 -0.46
CA ARG A 87 -6.61 8.66 -0.29
C ARG A 87 -5.52 7.97 0.52
N VAL A 88 -5.95 7.12 1.44
CA VAL A 88 -5.09 6.27 2.27
C VAL A 88 -5.27 4.82 1.84
N LEU A 89 -4.18 4.08 1.67
CA LEU A 89 -4.20 2.64 1.41
C LEU A 89 -3.53 1.91 2.57
N VAL A 90 -4.26 1.06 3.26
CA VAL A 90 -3.73 0.30 4.41
C VAL A 90 -3.87 -1.18 4.14
N GLY A 91 -2.81 -1.93 4.37
CA GLY A 91 -2.82 -3.39 4.29
C GLY A 91 -2.01 -4.04 5.40
N TYR A 92 -2.38 -5.27 5.73
CA TYR A 92 -1.68 -6.11 6.70
C TYR A 92 -0.94 -7.25 5.99
N SER A 93 0.24 -7.63 6.47
CA SER A 93 1.02 -8.75 5.94
C SER A 93 1.39 -8.55 4.46
N LEU A 94 0.95 -9.43 3.57
CA LEU A 94 1.18 -9.32 2.12
C LEU A 94 0.42 -8.14 1.50
N ALA A 95 -0.77 -7.81 2.01
CA ALA A 95 -1.45 -6.58 1.62
C ALA A 95 -0.70 -5.32 2.12
N GLY A 96 0.08 -5.41 3.20
CA GLY A 96 1.01 -4.37 3.63
C GLY A 96 2.19 -4.19 2.66
N LEU A 97 2.74 -5.29 2.14
CA LEU A 97 3.69 -5.25 1.03
C LEU A 97 3.09 -4.54 -0.19
N PHE A 98 1.87 -4.92 -0.57
CA PHE A 98 1.15 -4.32 -1.69
C PHE A 98 0.92 -2.82 -1.49
N SER A 99 0.54 -2.38 -0.28
CA SER A 99 0.35 -0.96 0.03
C SER A 99 1.65 -0.16 -0.16
N LEU A 100 2.79 -0.69 0.35
CA LEU A 100 4.09 -0.07 0.15
C LEU A 100 4.49 -0.04 -1.34
N TRP A 101 4.37 -1.19 -2.02
CA TRP A 101 4.65 -1.29 -3.45
C TRP A 101 3.82 -0.30 -4.27
N THR A 102 2.52 -0.21 -4.02
CA THR A 102 1.63 0.75 -4.68
C THR A 102 2.10 2.19 -4.46
N GLY A 103 2.43 2.56 -3.22
CA GLY A 103 2.86 3.92 -2.88
C GLY A 103 4.12 4.34 -3.63
N VAL A 104 5.14 3.46 -3.68
CA VAL A 104 6.42 3.80 -4.34
C VAL A 104 6.39 3.63 -5.86
N SER A 105 5.40 2.90 -6.41
CA SER A 105 5.25 2.71 -7.86
C SER A 105 4.65 3.92 -8.58
N GLN A 106 4.16 4.92 -7.85
CA GLN A 106 3.58 6.15 -8.39
C GLN A 106 4.70 7.06 -8.92
N GLN A 107 4.98 6.99 -10.21
CA GLN A 107 6.02 7.79 -10.86
C GLN A 107 5.45 8.92 -11.72
N VAL A 108 6.23 9.96 -11.92
CA VAL A 108 5.96 10.93 -12.99
C VAL A 108 5.99 10.17 -14.32
N ALA A 109 4.90 10.22 -15.07
CA ALA A 109 4.98 9.87 -16.48
C ALA A 109 5.98 10.84 -17.11
N CYS A 110 7.23 10.39 -17.26
CA CYS A 110 8.28 11.20 -17.91
C CYS A 110 7.90 11.34 -19.39
N GLY A 111 7.18 12.40 -19.69
CA GLY A 111 7.01 12.84 -21.06
C GLY A 111 8.39 13.29 -21.56
N CYS A 112 9.11 12.41 -22.25
CA CYS A 112 10.16 12.68 -23.23
C CYS A 112 11.19 11.54 -23.23
N GLN A 113 10.85 10.43 -23.87
CA GLN A 113 11.81 9.63 -24.62
C GLN A 113 11.26 9.51 -26.04
N PRO A 114 11.86 10.14 -27.04
CA PRO A 114 11.52 9.87 -28.43
C PRO A 114 12.15 8.51 -28.79
N GLY A 115 11.35 7.45 -28.89
CA GLY A 115 11.81 6.27 -29.56
C GLY A 115 11.46 4.88 -29.05
N THR A 116 10.60 4.70 -28.05
CA THR A 116 9.96 3.38 -27.82
C THR A 116 8.56 3.59 -27.26
N ALA A 117 7.62 3.70 -28.19
CA ALA A 117 6.19 3.70 -27.85
C ALA A 117 5.78 2.29 -27.42
N THR A 118 5.66 2.10 -26.12
CA THR A 118 4.69 1.15 -25.55
C THR A 118 4.03 1.85 -24.38
N THR A 119 3.15 2.79 -24.71
CA THR A 119 2.15 3.31 -23.79
C THR A 119 1.20 2.17 -23.46
N PRO A 120 0.95 1.84 -22.18
CA PRO A 120 -0.25 1.11 -21.85
C PRO A 120 -1.42 2.02 -22.19
N GLN A 121 -2.07 1.79 -23.34
CA GLN A 121 -3.33 2.43 -23.66
C GLN A 121 -4.40 1.86 -22.72
N LEU A 122 -4.72 2.59 -21.65
CA LEU A 122 -6.01 2.52 -20.99
C LEU A 122 -7.04 3.17 -21.92
N SER A 123 -7.46 2.44 -22.97
CA SER A 123 -8.46 2.91 -23.93
C SER A 123 -9.68 2.03 -23.83
N GLY A 124 -10.59 2.38 -22.93
CA GLY A 124 -12.00 2.07 -23.04
C GLY A 124 -12.76 3.39 -23.21
N PRO A 125 -13.77 3.50 -24.09
CA PRO A 125 -14.58 4.70 -24.20
C PRO A 125 -15.39 4.88 -22.91
N GLY A 126 -15.05 5.90 -22.10
CA GLY A 126 -15.74 6.25 -20.86
C GLY A 126 -14.93 6.12 -19.57
N ALA A 127 -13.65 5.71 -19.61
CA ALA A 127 -12.81 5.77 -18.45
C ALA A 127 -12.52 7.24 -18.08
N PRO A 128 -12.74 7.67 -16.81
CA PRO A 128 -12.36 9.03 -16.41
C PRO A 128 -10.85 9.18 -16.60
N TYR A 129 -10.43 10.26 -17.22
CA TYR A 129 -9.03 10.66 -17.35
C TYR A 129 -8.51 10.92 -15.93
N VAL A 130 -7.78 9.96 -15.37
CA VAL A 130 -7.03 10.18 -14.13
C VAL A 130 -5.78 10.96 -14.55
N ASP A 131 -5.70 12.21 -14.12
CA ASP A 131 -4.50 13.02 -14.31
C ASP A 131 -3.31 12.27 -13.69
N ALA A 132 -2.43 11.74 -14.53
CA ALA A 132 -1.26 10.98 -14.12
C ALA A 132 -0.26 11.80 -13.28
N SER A 133 -0.51 13.10 -13.10
CA SER A 133 0.26 13.98 -12.24
C SER A 133 -0.13 13.91 -10.77
N VAL A 134 -1.25 13.24 -10.42
CA VAL A 134 -1.71 13.09 -9.03
C VAL A 134 -1.61 11.63 -8.62
N ALA A 135 -0.85 11.35 -7.57
CA ALA A 135 -0.79 10.01 -7.00
C ALA A 135 -2.19 9.49 -6.65
N THR A 136 -2.46 8.22 -6.94
CA THR A 136 -3.73 7.59 -6.59
C THR A 136 -3.92 7.54 -5.08
N PHE A 137 -2.86 7.18 -4.35
CA PHE A 137 -2.83 7.14 -2.89
C PHE A 137 -1.71 8.04 -2.37
N GLN A 138 -2.06 9.06 -1.59
CA GLN A 138 -1.12 10.00 -1.01
C GLN A 138 -0.50 9.49 0.29
N ARG A 139 -1.15 8.54 0.94
CA ARG A 139 -0.71 7.98 2.21
C ARG A 139 -0.85 6.46 2.21
N ILE A 140 0.14 5.75 2.73
CA ILE A 140 0.13 4.28 2.78
C ILE A 140 0.43 3.75 4.17
N GLY A 141 -0.21 2.63 4.54
CA GLY A 141 0.05 1.86 5.75
C GLY A 141 0.41 0.42 5.43
N ALA A 142 1.61 0.02 5.79
CA ALA A 142 2.12 -1.35 5.67
C ALA A 142 2.22 -1.98 7.07
N VAL A 143 1.09 -2.51 7.56
CA VAL A 143 0.98 -3.08 8.91
C VAL A 143 1.49 -4.50 8.93
N SER A 144 2.50 -4.78 9.77
CA SER A 144 3.19 -6.08 9.78
C SER A 144 3.56 -6.55 8.36
N GLY A 145 3.99 -5.61 7.53
CA GLY A 145 4.20 -5.83 6.10
C GLY A 145 5.23 -6.92 5.81
N SER A 146 5.04 -7.64 4.71
CA SER A 146 5.97 -8.70 4.27
C SER A 146 7.28 -8.11 3.71
N PHE A 147 8.00 -7.32 4.53
CA PHE A 147 9.24 -6.61 4.13
C PHE A 147 10.42 -7.56 3.85
N TRP A 148 10.23 -8.85 4.10
CA TRP A 148 11.15 -9.93 3.71
C TRP A 148 10.98 -10.37 2.25
N PHE A 149 10.02 -9.84 1.51
CA PHE A 149 9.70 -10.29 0.16
C PHE A 149 10.91 -10.12 -0.77
N PRO A 150 11.28 -11.17 -1.56
CA PRO A 150 12.49 -11.14 -2.37
C PRO A 150 12.52 -9.98 -3.36
N GLY A 151 13.61 -9.21 -3.38
CA GLY A 151 13.79 -8.09 -4.32
C GLY A 151 13.11 -6.77 -3.91
N LEU A 152 12.35 -6.75 -2.80
CA LEU A 152 11.61 -5.56 -2.36
C LEU A 152 12.53 -4.35 -2.13
N LEU A 153 13.64 -4.54 -1.42
CA LEU A 153 14.56 -3.44 -1.10
C LEU A 153 15.16 -2.81 -2.36
N ASP A 154 15.58 -3.63 -3.30
CA ASP A 154 16.16 -3.16 -4.58
C ASP A 154 15.11 -2.43 -5.42
N TYR A 155 13.89 -2.96 -5.42
CA TYR A 155 12.75 -2.33 -6.10
C TYR A 155 12.46 -0.95 -5.53
N VAL A 156 12.31 -0.82 -4.21
CA VAL A 156 12.06 0.46 -3.55
C VAL A 156 13.17 1.46 -3.85
N ASP A 157 14.43 1.05 -3.79
CA ASP A 157 15.58 1.90 -4.13
C ASP A 157 15.51 2.41 -5.58
N GLN A 158 15.13 1.55 -6.51
CA GLN A 158 14.98 1.93 -7.90
C GLN A 158 13.86 2.96 -8.08
N GLN A 159 12.71 2.74 -7.45
CA GLN A 159 11.57 3.65 -7.54
C GLN A 159 11.90 5.03 -6.93
N LEU A 160 12.50 5.06 -5.74
CA LEU A 160 12.88 6.30 -5.06
C LEU A 160 13.90 7.11 -5.88
N ARG A 161 14.86 6.45 -6.56
CA ARG A 161 15.77 7.13 -7.49
C ARG A 161 15.07 7.69 -8.73
N GLY A 162 14.01 7.05 -9.18
CA GLY A 162 13.18 7.51 -10.30
C GLY A 162 12.29 8.71 -9.97
N GLY A 163 12.12 8.99 -8.69
CA GLY A 163 11.21 10.02 -8.18
C GLY A 163 9.78 9.48 -8.01
N VAL A 164 9.34 9.36 -6.76
CA VAL A 164 7.96 8.97 -6.43
C VAL A 164 7.08 10.20 -6.36
N VAL A 165 5.92 10.15 -7.01
CA VAL A 165 5.02 11.30 -7.10
C VAL A 165 3.86 11.16 -6.14
N GLY A 166 3.62 12.20 -5.36
CA GLY A 166 2.43 12.39 -4.57
C GLY A 166 2.28 11.50 -3.34
N LEU A 167 3.16 10.52 -3.10
CA LEU A 167 3.22 9.83 -1.82
C LEU A 167 3.81 10.79 -0.77
N THR A 168 3.03 11.10 0.25
CA THR A 168 3.41 12.07 1.29
C THR A 168 3.71 11.42 2.62
N HIS A 169 2.99 10.33 2.97
CA HIS A 169 3.12 9.66 4.26
C HIS A 169 3.17 8.14 4.09
N ALA A 170 4.03 7.50 4.85
CA ALA A 170 4.17 6.04 4.91
C ALA A 170 4.29 5.56 6.37
N TYR A 171 3.33 4.74 6.80
CA TYR A 171 3.39 4.08 8.09
C TYR A 171 3.79 2.62 7.90
N LEU A 172 4.88 2.20 8.53
CA LEU A 172 5.36 0.82 8.53
C LEU A 172 5.32 0.30 9.96
N SER A 173 4.89 -0.93 10.16
CA SER A 173 4.96 -1.54 11.49
C SER A 173 5.26 -3.02 11.46
N LEU A 174 5.74 -3.53 12.60
CA LEU A 174 5.95 -4.96 12.86
C LEU A 174 5.63 -5.28 14.32
N GLY A 175 5.45 -6.57 14.62
CA GLY A 175 5.54 -7.08 15.97
C GLY A 175 7.00 -7.31 16.38
N ASP A 176 7.34 -7.08 17.66
CA ASP A 176 8.69 -7.20 18.20
C ASP A 176 9.25 -8.64 18.20
N ARG A 177 8.41 -9.62 17.83
CA ARG A 177 8.79 -11.03 17.75
C ARG A 177 8.72 -11.58 16.32
N GLU A 178 8.35 -10.80 15.32
CA GLU A 178 8.20 -11.29 13.95
C GLU A 178 9.54 -11.74 13.34
N ALA A 179 10.64 -11.07 13.69
CA ALA A 179 11.98 -11.49 13.29
C ALA A 179 12.54 -12.70 14.09
N ARG A 180 11.83 -13.17 15.14
CA ARG A 180 12.25 -14.33 15.94
C ARG A 180 11.85 -15.65 15.28
N THR A 181 12.44 -15.95 14.15
CA THR A 181 12.16 -17.14 13.34
C THR A 181 13.44 -17.74 12.81
N PRO A 182 13.54 -19.09 12.69
CA PRO A 182 14.67 -19.72 12.02
C PRO A 182 14.61 -19.59 10.49
N ASN A 183 13.53 -19.05 9.91
CA ASN A 183 13.41 -18.88 8.47
C ASN A 183 14.35 -17.76 7.99
N PRO A 184 15.39 -18.08 7.16
CA PRO A 184 16.40 -17.11 6.75
C PRO A 184 15.84 -15.96 5.90
N GLN A 185 14.69 -16.14 5.26
CA GLN A 185 14.04 -15.07 4.49
C GLN A 185 13.32 -14.07 5.38
N ILE A 186 12.74 -14.53 6.51
CA ILE A 186 11.91 -13.70 7.38
C ILE A 186 12.73 -13.07 8.53
N MET A 187 13.82 -13.69 8.96
CA MET A 187 14.59 -13.26 10.13
C MET A 187 15.09 -11.80 10.07
N HIS A 188 15.25 -11.26 8.87
CA HIS A 188 15.70 -9.88 8.64
C HIS A 188 14.55 -8.89 8.39
N VAL A 189 13.29 -9.29 8.65
CA VAL A 189 12.11 -8.46 8.37
C VAL A 189 12.16 -7.11 9.11
N ARG A 190 12.74 -7.09 10.31
CA ARG A 190 12.87 -5.86 11.13
C ARG A 190 13.88 -4.90 10.54
N GLU A 191 15.08 -5.38 10.24
CA GLU A 191 16.15 -4.59 9.61
C GLU A 191 15.68 -4.02 8.27
N ASN A 192 14.95 -4.81 7.51
CA ASN A 192 14.37 -4.37 6.25
C ASN A 192 13.33 -3.25 6.45
N ALA A 193 12.45 -3.38 7.45
CA ALA A 193 11.45 -2.35 7.75
C ALA A 193 12.09 -1.02 8.20
N GLU A 194 13.09 -1.09 9.09
CA GLU A 194 13.84 0.08 9.53
C GLU A 194 14.55 0.77 8.36
N LEU A 195 15.17 -0.03 7.47
CA LEU A 195 15.84 0.48 6.28
C LEU A 195 14.86 1.13 5.30
N LEU A 196 13.71 0.50 5.05
CA LEU A 196 12.65 1.05 4.18
C LEU A 196 12.14 2.39 4.70
N ALA A 197 11.85 2.50 6.01
CA ALA A 197 11.41 3.76 6.62
C ALA A 197 12.46 4.88 6.42
N SER A 198 13.74 4.58 6.69
CA SER A 198 14.84 5.53 6.50
C SER A 198 15.01 5.98 5.04
N ARG A 199 14.83 5.07 4.08
CA ARG A 199 14.90 5.38 2.64
C ARG A 199 13.75 6.29 2.20
N LEU A 200 12.53 6.03 2.66
CA LEU A 200 11.36 6.85 2.40
C LEU A 200 11.55 8.27 2.96
N GLU A 201 12.04 8.40 4.20
CA GLU A 201 12.38 9.71 4.79
C GLU A 201 13.44 10.45 3.98
N SER A 202 14.50 9.74 3.57
CA SER A 202 15.56 10.33 2.74
C SER A 202 15.06 10.82 1.38
N ALA A 203 13.97 10.25 0.89
CA ALA A 203 13.27 10.67 -0.33
C ALA A 203 12.23 11.79 -0.09
N GLY A 204 12.12 12.32 1.14
CA GLY A 204 11.20 13.41 1.49
C GLY A 204 9.77 12.96 1.82
N ILE A 205 9.55 11.66 2.00
CA ILE A 205 8.27 11.09 2.41
C ILE A 205 8.24 11.04 3.94
N THR A 206 7.24 11.66 4.56
CA THR A 206 7.04 11.56 6.01
C THR A 206 6.77 10.10 6.37
N SER A 207 7.71 9.45 7.05
CA SER A 207 7.58 8.02 7.36
C SER A 207 7.65 7.75 8.86
N MET A 208 6.99 6.67 9.28
CA MET A 208 7.06 6.15 10.63
C MET A 208 7.27 4.65 10.59
N PHE A 209 8.20 4.15 11.39
CA PHE A 209 8.30 2.73 11.72
C PHE A 209 7.92 2.52 13.18
N GLU A 210 6.87 1.71 13.42
CA GLU A 210 6.41 1.37 14.76
C GLU A 210 6.63 -0.11 15.07
N LEU A 211 7.33 -0.40 16.18
CA LEU A 211 7.48 -1.75 16.70
C LEU A 211 6.41 -2.03 17.77
N ASN A 212 5.47 -2.89 17.44
CA ASN A 212 4.38 -3.28 18.33
C ASN A 212 4.76 -4.51 19.15
N ARG A 213 4.14 -4.68 20.32
CA ARG A 213 4.34 -5.90 21.13
C ARG A 213 3.66 -7.10 20.45
N GLY A 214 4.36 -8.24 20.35
CA GLY A 214 3.80 -9.52 19.93
C GLY A 214 4.39 -10.07 18.62
N ASN A 215 3.84 -11.20 18.17
CA ASN A 215 4.19 -11.82 16.90
C ASN A 215 3.28 -11.30 15.76
N HIS A 216 3.45 -11.89 14.57
CA HIS A 216 2.71 -11.50 13.38
C HIS A 216 1.18 -11.49 13.56
N PHE A 217 0.63 -12.44 14.27
CA PHE A 217 -0.82 -12.66 14.40
C PHE A 217 -1.46 -12.04 15.66
N GLN A 218 -0.70 -11.29 16.46
CA GLN A 218 -1.20 -10.71 17.70
C GLN A 218 -1.62 -9.25 17.52
N ASN A 219 -2.84 -8.92 18.00
CA ASN A 219 -3.40 -7.57 18.01
C ASN A 219 -3.36 -6.89 16.62
N VAL A 220 -3.77 -7.63 15.59
CA VAL A 220 -3.75 -7.17 14.19
C VAL A 220 -4.61 -5.91 14.04
N GLU A 221 -5.85 -5.93 14.53
CA GLU A 221 -6.80 -4.82 14.44
C GLU A 221 -6.28 -3.57 15.17
N GLY A 222 -5.68 -3.75 16.35
CA GLY A 222 -5.09 -2.64 17.09
C GLY A 222 -3.89 -2.01 16.37
N ARG A 223 -3.12 -2.79 15.61
CA ARG A 223 -2.04 -2.26 14.75
C ARG A 223 -2.58 -1.52 13.54
N ILE A 224 -3.64 -2.05 12.91
CA ILE A 224 -4.34 -1.39 11.80
C ILE A 224 -4.93 -0.06 12.29
N GLN A 225 -5.56 -0.06 13.48
CA GLN A 225 -6.10 1.17 14.09
C GLN A 225 -5.03 2.24 14.26
N LYS A 226 -3.87 1.89 14.78
CA LYS A 226 -2.75 2.84 14.93
C LYS A 226 -2.27 3.41 13.60
N ALA A 227 -2.20 2.57 12.56
CA ALA A 227 -1.86 3.01 11.22
C ALA A 227 -2.88 4.02 10.69
N LEU A 228 -4.17 3.71 10.80
CA LEU A 228 -5.26 4.61 10.41
C LEU A 228 -5.19 5.94 11.19
N ASP A 229 -5.10 5.89 12.52
CA ASP A 229 -5.04 7.07 13.39
C ASP A 229 -3.85 7.98 13.05
N TRP A 230 -2.73 7.41 12.63
CA TRP A 230 -1.55 8.19 12.24
C TRP A 230 -1.68 8.77 10.83
N LEU A 231 -2.22 8.00 9.90
CA LEU A 231 -2.31 8.37 8.49
C LEU A 231 -3.40 9.41 8.20
N VAL A 232 -4.40 9.57 9.08
CA VAL A 232 -5.50 10.51 8.85
C VAL A 232 -5.37 11.83 9.63
N LYS A 233 -4.28 11.98 10.38
CA LYS A 233 -3.90 13.25 11.01
C LYS A 233 -3.30 14.17 9.96
#